data_2eeb2ce8b770f10a9573037691a41ed3
#
_entry.id   2eeb2ce8b770f10a9573037691a41ed3
#
_cell.length_a   1.000
_cell.length_b   1.000
_cell.length_c   1.000
_cell.angle_alpha   90.00
_cell.angle_beta   90.00
_cell.angle_gamma   90.00
#
_symmetry.space_group_name_H-M   'P 1'
#
loop_
_entity.id
_entity.type
_entity.pdbx_description
1 polymer ?
#
loop_
_entity_poly.entity_id
_entity_poly.type
_entity_poly.pdbx_seq_one_letter_code
_entity_poly.pdbx_strand_id
1 'polypeptide(L)'
;MITRREFMATALVAPVFPLGSAMAQGVKEKEQAKQADFLFVQTAKSMSFDKSTNKLTLDGISSSTLFFSDRPERIAGNMKTTAFVPFWGKGKDSFLKDSPNADVSIIEGDKLQQVVVVLQVPELIGDTLGYGVKVLQGNMPAKGADVSMFIDIIGMPLTPLSYAGVARRAYRRAVWR
;
A
#
# COMPACT_ATOMS: atom_id res chain seq x y z
N MET A 1 56.24 20.42 -75.34
CA MET A 1 57.46 21.20 -75.15
C MET A 1 57.70 21.43 -73.66
N ILE A 2 58.75 20.76 -73.13
CA ILE A 2 59.57 21.17 -71.98
C ILE A 2 58.84 21.22 -70.62
N THR A 3 58.97 20.17 -69.79
CA THR A 3 59.97 19.77 -68.80
C THR A 3 60.00 20.59 -67.51
N ARG A 4 59.95 19.86 -66.46
CA ARG A 4 60.83 19.75 -65.27
C ARG A 4 59.98 19.74 -63.99
N ARG A 5 60.04 18.63 -63.32
CA ARG A 5 61.00 18.12 -62.33
C ARG A 5 61.02 18.97 -61.04
N GLU A 6 60.69 18.26 -60.02
CA GLU A 6 61.39 17.97 -58.76
C GLU A 6 60.81 18.83 -57.60
N PHE A 7 60.64 18.44 -56.36
CA PHE A 7 61.34 17.48 -55.50
C PHE A 7 60.47 17.10 -54.29
N MET A 8 60.76 15.97 -53.80
CA MET A 8 60.28 15.39 -52.53
C MET A 8 60.39 16.38 -51.36
N ALA A 9 59.38 16.32 -50.46
CA ALA A 9 59.61 16.47 -49.05
C ALA A 9 58.50 15.63 -48.31
N THR A 10 58.94 14.48 -47.85
CA THR A 10 58.19 13.59 -46.98
C THR A 10 58.06 14.24 -45.59
N ALA A 11 56.92 14.78 -45.24
CA ALA A 11 56.65 15.19 -43.89
C ALA A 11 55.73 14.13 -43.28
N LEU A 12 56.32 13.32 -42.44
CA LEU A 12 55.60 12.35 -41.59
C LEU A 12 54.84 13.15 -40.53
N VAL A 13 53.57 13.38 -40.74
CA VAL A 13 52.67 13.91 -39.70
C VAL A 13 52.02 12.74 -39.03
N ALA A 14 52.44 12.46 -37.80
CA ALA A 14 51.78 11.52 -36.94
C ALA A 14 50.38 12.04 -36.58
N PRO A 15 49.34 11.22 -36.64
CA PRO A 15 48.03 11.63 -36.16
C PRO A 15 48.06 11.71 -34.62
N VAL A 16 47.94 12.91 -34.09
CA VAL A 16 47.63 13.15 -32.69
C VAL A 16 46.16 12.78 -32.51
N PHE A 17 45.92 11.61 -31.89
CA PHE A 17 44.61 11.28 -31.41
C PHE A 17 44.30 12.17 -30.21
N PRO A 18 43.23 12.97 -30.23
CA PRO A 18 42.75 13.59 -29.00
C PRO A 18 42.23 12.48 -28.10
N LEU A 19 42.80 12.34 -26.90
CA LEU A 19 42.19 11.62 -25.83
C LEU A 19 40.82 12.28 -25.55
N GLY A 20 39.76 11.75 -26.16
CA GLY A 20 38.40 12.08 -25.83
C GLY A 20 38.15 11.64 -24.39
N SER A 21 38.05 12.63 -23.51
CA SER A 21 37.51 12.41 -22.18
C SER A 21 36.14 11.75 -22.33
N ALA A 22 36.06 10.44 -22.07
CA ALA A 22 34.82 9.75 -21.88
C ALA A 22 34.17 10.36 -20.62
N MET A 23 33.34 11.37 -20.84
CA MET A 23 32.35 11.78 -19.86
C MET A 23 31.49 10.56 -19.59
N ALA A 24 31.77 9.88 -18.50
CA ALA A 24 30.84 8.93 -17.90
C ALA A 24 29.56 9.73 -17.60
N GLN A 25 28.63 9.70 -18.52
CA GLN A 25 27.24 10.06 -18.24
C GLN A 25 26.75 9.07 -17.21
N GLY A 26 26.88 9.45 -15.93
CA GLY A 26 26.21 8.78 -14.86
C GLY A 26 24.71 8.80 -15.19
N VAL A 27 24.21 7.68 -15.66
CA VAL A 27 22.79 7.39 -15.70
C VAL A 27 22.36 7.52 -14.25
N LYS A 28 21.83 8.68 -13.87
CA LYS A 28 21.04 8.82 -12.65
C LYS A 28 19.81 7.95 -12.88
N GLU A 29 19.95 6.70 -12.48
CA GLU A 29 18.82 5.82 -12.25
C GLU A 29 17.88 6.64 -11.36
N LYS A 30 16.76 7.09 -11.92
CA LYS A 30 15.70 7.72 -11.15
C LYS A 30 15.25 6.63 -10.20
N GLU A 31 15.75 6.70 -8.98
CA GLU A 31 15.24 5.94 -7.87
C GLU A 31 13.74 6.26 -7.82
N GLN A 32 12.94 5.35 -8.39
CA GLN A 32 11.48 5.44 -8.26
C GLN A 32 11.23 5.43 -6.77
N ALA A 33 10.78 6.56 -6.25
CA ALA A 33 10.40 6.69 -4.85
C ALA A 33 9.45 5.52 -4.56
N LYS A 34 9.95 4.56 -3.78
CA LYS A 34 9.21 3.36 -3.41
C LYS A 34 8.01 3.85 -2.62
N GLN A 35 6.83 3.67 -3.19
CA GLN A 35 5.58 4.10 -2.56
C GLN A 35 5.45 3.40 -1.21
N ALA A 36 5.18 4.18 -0.16
CA ALA A 36 5.02 3.61 1.17
C ALA A 36 3.69 2.86 1.25
N ASP A 37 3.77 1.63 1.72
CA ASP A 37 2.60 0.80 1.98
C ASP A 37 2.05 1.12 3.37
N PHE A 38 0.81 1.58 3.45
CA PHE A 38 0.17 1.94 4.70
C PHE A 38 -0.86 0.91 5.14
N LEU A 39 -0.77 0.53 6.41
CA LEU A 39 -1.81 -0.19 7.13
C LEU A 39 -2.65 0.84 7.89
N PHE A 40 -3.96 0.86 7.69
CA PHE A 40 -4.87 1.70 8.46
C PHE A 40 -5.59 0.86 9.52
N VAL A 41 -5.78 1.44 10.69
CA VAL A 41 -6.48 0.78 11.81
C VAL A 41 -7.62 1.66 12.28
N GLN A 42 -8.80 1.06 12.32
CA GLN A 42 -10.01 1.66 12.86
C GLN A 42 -10.54 0.83 14.00
N THR A 43 -11.08 1.47 15.02
CA THR A 43 -11.69 0.80 16.17
C THR A 43 -13.10 1.30 16.38
N ALA A 44 -14.01 0.39 16.76
CA ALA A 44 -15.40 0.70 17.05
C ALA A 44 -15.87 -0.05 18.30
N LYS A 45 -16.87 0.49 18.98
CA LYS A 45 -17.46 -0.13 20.17
C LYS A 45 -18.20 -1.42 19.84
N SER A 46 -18.88 -1.43 18.70
CA SER A 46 -19.64 -2.59 18.24
C SER A 46 -19.74 -2.62 16.71
N MET A 47 -20.17 -3.75 16.20
CA MET A 47 -20.47 -3.93 14.80
C MET A 47 -21.77 -4.69 14.60
N SER A 48 -22.39 -4.46 13.46
CA SER A 48 -23.47 -5.29 12.94
C SER A 48 -23.21 -5.64 11.48
N PHE A 49 -23.58 -6.85 11.08
CA PHE A 49 -23.44 -7.33 9.72
C PHE A 49 -24.77 -7.84 9.18
N ASP A 50 -25.24 -7.21 8.12
CA ASP A 50 -26.39 -7.67 7.36
C ASP A 50 -25.91 -8.51 6.16
N LYS A 51 -26.15 -9.82 6.28
CA LYS A 51 -25.77 -10.80 5.25
C LYS A 51 -26.58 -10.62 3.96
N SER A 52 -27.79 -10.07 4.02
CA SER A 52 -28.65 -9.90 2.84
C SER A 52 -28.14 -8.79 1.91
N THR A 53 -27.61 -7.73 2.49
CA THR A 53 -27.06 -6.57 1.78
C THR A 53 -25.54 -6.56 1.74
N ASN A 54 -24.88 -7.51 2.43
CA ASN A 54 -23.42 -7.52 2.62
C ASN A 54 -22.89 -6.21 3.22
N LYS A 55 -23.65 -5.58 4.10
CA LYS A 55 -23.29 -4.33 4.76
C LYS A 55 -22.75 -4.60 6.16
N LEU A 56 -21.51 -4.16 6.39
CA LEU A 56 -20.88 -4.09 7.71
C LEU A 56 -21.07 -2.67 8.24
N THR A 57 -21.63 -2.56 9.44
CA THR A 57 -21.82 -1.30 10.14
C THR A 57 -21.00 -1.32 11.43
N LEU A 58 -20.18 -0.29 11.63
CA LEU A 58 -19.36 -0.08 12.82
C LEU A 58 -19.96 1.06 13.62
N ASP A 59 -20.43 0.78 14.83
CA ASP A 59 -21.06 1.77 15.70
C ASP A 59 -20.11 2.25 16.79
N GLY A 60 -20.15 3.54 17.09
CA GLY A 60 -19.21 4.18 18.01
C GLY A 60 -17.79 4.12 17.49
N ILE A 61 -17.60 4.41 16.17
CA ILE A 61 -16.28 4.46 15.52
C ILE A 61 -15.40 5.53 16.19
N SER A 62 -14.13 5.21 16.41
CA SER A 62 -13.16 6.19 16.88
C SER A 62 -13.09 7.40 15.94
N SER A 63 -13.02 8.59 16.51
CA SER A 63 -12.81 9.84 15.73
C SER A 63 -11.45 9.87 15.03
N SER A 64 -10.55 8.93 15.36
CA SER A 64 -9.19 8.83 14.84
C SER A 64 -8.97 7.48 14.16
N THR A 65 -8.56 7.52 12.90
CA THR A 65 -8.03 6.38 12.15
C THR A 65 -6.52 6.42 12.23
N LEU A 66 -5.90 5.35 12.75
CA LEU A 66 -4.46 5.21 12.83
C LEU A 66 -3.90 4.72 11.50
N PHE A 67 -2.65 5.07 11.20
CA PHE A 67 -1.95 4.51 10.06
C PHE A 67 -0.50 4.21 10.38
N PHE A 68 0.04 3.17 9.74
CA PHE A 68 1.40 2.70 9.91
C PHE A 68 2.00 2.33 8.56
N SER A 69 3.28 2.63 8.38
CA SER A 69 4.11 2.12 7.29
C SER A 69 5.42 1.58 7.88
N ASP A 70 5.91 0.46 7.35
CA ASP A 70 7.19 -0.11 7.76
C ASP A 70 8.28 0.11 6.70
N ARG A 71 7.89 0.33 5.45
CA ARG A 71 8.83 0.49 4.33
C ARG A 71 8.31 1.47 3.27
N PRO A 72 9.17 2.27 2.63
CA PRO A 72 10.63 2.37 2.83
C PRO A 72 11.02 3.01 4.16
N GLU A 73 10.11 3.75 4.80
CA GLU A 73 10.31 4.44 6.07
C GLU A 73 9.27 3.99 7.09
N ARG A 74 9.69 3.98 8.35
CA ARG A 74 8.78 3.71 9.47
C ARG A 74 8.01 4.97 9.82
N ILE A 75 6.74 4.97 9.47
CA ILE A 75 5.83 6.08 9.71
C ILE A 75 4.68 5.56 10.57
N ALA A 76 4.33 6.30 11.61
CA ALA A 76 3.13 6.06 12.38
C ALA A 76 2.43 7.40 12.62
N GLY A 77 1.12 7.40 12.52
CA GLY A 77 0.34 8.61 12.73
C GLY A 77 -1.15 8.32 12.86
N ASN A 78 -1.90 9.38 12.91
CA ASN A 78 -3.35 9.30 12.88
C ASN A 78 -3.93 10.41 11.99
N MET A 79 -5.14 10.16 11.52
CA MET A 79 -5.97 11.13 10.82
C MET A 79 -7.39 11.09 11.39
N LYS A 80 -8.13 12.17 11.22
CA LYS A 80 -9.56 12.15 11.57
C LYS A 80 -10.28 11.12 10.71
N THR A 81 -11.14 10.31 11.32
CA THR A 81 -11.98 9.34 10.57
C THR A 81 -12.84 10.03 9.53
N THR A 82 -13.30 11.27 9.80
CA THR A 82 -13.99 12.12 8.82
C THR A 82 -13.13 12.50 7.60
N ALA A 83 -11.80 12.52 7.74
CA ALA A 83 -10.88 12.76 6.63
C ALA A 83 -10.53 11.47 5.86
N PHE A 84 -10.64 10.30 6.51
CA PHE A 84 -10.40 9.00 5.90
C PHE A 84 -11.43 8.67 4.81
N VAL A 85 -12.70 9.01 5.03
CA VAL A 85 -13.77 8.74 4.04
C VAL A 85 -13.50 9.42 2.69
N PRO A 86 -13.25 10.74 2.59
CA PRO A 86 -12.91 11.35 1.31
C PRO A 86 -11.52 10.94 0.79
N PHE A 87 -10.62 10.45 1.67
CA PHE A 87 -9.34 9.89 1.24
C PHE A 87 -9.52 8.63 0.40
N TRP A 88 -10.59 7.85 0.61
CA TRP A 88 -10.90 6.62 -0.11
C TRP A 88 -10.85 6.74 -1.64
N GLY A 89 -11.27 7.86 -2.18
CA GLY A 89 -11.29 8.14 -3.61
C GLY A 89 -10.10 8.95 -4.14
N LYS A 90 -9.10 9.29 -3.30
CA LYS A 90 -8.01 10.17 -3.69
C LYS A 90 -6.85 9.41 -4.33
N GLY A 91 -6.29 10.00 -5.39
CA GLY A 91 -5.07 9.51 -6.04
C GLY A 91 -5.32 8.52 -7.18
N LYS A 92 -4.24 8.17 -7.88
CA LYS A 92 -4.27 7.23 -9.00
C LYS A 92 -4.51 5.79 -8.53
N ASP A 93 -4.02 5.47 -7.34
CA ASP A 93 -4.11 4.18 -6.68
C ASP A 93 -5.05 4.28 -5.47
N SER A 94 -6.25 4.83 -5.70
CA SER A 94 -7.28 5.00 -4.67
C SER A 94 -7.95 3.67 -4.33
N PHE A 95 -8.43 3.54 -3.09
CA PHE A 95 -9.24 2.40 -2.64
C PHE A 95 -10.55 2.24 -3.45
N LEU A 96 -11.01 3.32 -4.07
CA LEU A 96 -12.16 3.26 -4.97
C LEU A 96 -11.86 2.45 -6.22
N LYS A 97 -10.62 2.54 -6.74
CA LYS A 97 -10.19 1.82 -7.94
C LYS A 97 -9.79 0.38 -7.63
N ASP A 98 -9.11 0.20 -6.51
CA ASP A 98 -8.62 -1.10 -6.05
C ASP A 98 -9.02 -1.28 -4.59
N SER A 99 -10.10 -2.01 -4.40
CA SER A 99 -10.74 -2.20 -3.10
C SER A 99 -9.81 -2.93 -2.13
N PRO A 100 -9.49 -2.36 -0.96
CA PRO A 100 -8.57 -2.96 -0.02
C PRO A 100 -9.18 -4.16 0.68
N ASN A 101 -8.30 -5.05 1.11
CA ASN A 101 -8.67 -6.10 2.05
C ASN A 101 -8.60 -5.56 3.47
N ALA A 102 -9.41 -6.12 4.34
CA ALA A 102 -9.34 -5.83 5.77
C ALA A 102 -9.49 -7.10 6.61
N ASP A 103 -8.86 -7.08 7.77
CA ASP A 103 -9.06 -8.06 8.83
C ASP A 103 -9.95 -7.42 9.90
N VAL A 104 -11.14 -7.94 10.05
CA VAL A 104 -12.08 -7.52 11.10
C VAL A 104 -11.86 -8.43 12.30
N SER A 105 -11.30 -7.86 13.36
CA SER A 105 -11.02 -8.53 14.63
C SER A 105 -12.09 -8.12 15.65
N ILE A 106 -12.77 -9.11 16.22
CA ILE A 106 -13.86 -8.94 17.18
C ILE A 106 -13.45 -9.67 18.45
N ILE A 107 -13.53 -8.99 19.59
CA ILE A 107 -13.20 -9.56 20.90
C ILE A 107 -14.48 -9.73 21.69
N GLU A 108 -14.82 -10.98 21.97
CA GLU A 108 -15.97 -11.35 22.82
C GLU A 108 -15.48 -12.14 24.03
N GLY A 109 -15.37 -11.48 25.19
CA GLY A 109 -14.73 -12.05 26.38
C GLY A 109 -13.29 -12.44 26.07
N ASP A 110 -12.95 -13.72 26.27
CA ASP A 110 -11.60 -14.26 26.00
C ASP A 110 -11.42 -14.80 24.58
N LYS A 111 -12.42 -14.62 23.71
CA LYS A 111 -12.38 -15.13 22.35
C LYS A 111 -12.10 -14.01 21.35
N LEU A 112 -11.09 -14.25 20.50
CA LEU A 112 -10.81 -13.42 19.33
C LEU A 112 -11.38 -14.09 18.09
N GLN A 113 -12.31 -13.43 17.43
CA GLN A 113 -12.81 -13.82 16.13
C GLN A 113 -12.21 -12.90 15.06
N GLN A 114 -11.69 -13.48 13.98
CA GLN A 114 -11.11 -12.74 12.87
C GLN A 114 -11.78 -13.12 11.56
N VAL A 115 -12.13 -12.11 10.78
CA VAL A 115 -12.78 -12.28 9.48
C VAL A 115 -12.08 -11.40 8.46
N VAL A 116 -11.69 -12.01 7.36
CA VAL A 116 -11.04 -11.29 6.25
C VAL A 116 -12.09 -10.91 5.22
N VAL A 117 -12.12 -9.63 4.87
CA VAL A 117 -13.07 -9.07 3.92
C VAL A 117 -12.39 -8.19 2.89
N VAL A 118 -13.03 -7.98 1.74
CA VAL A 118 -12.77 -6.85 0.84
C VAL A 118 -13.71 -5.74 1.23
N LEU A 119 -13.20 -4.52 1.39
CA LEU A 119 -14.00 -3.34 1.71
C LEU A 119 -14.42 -2.61 0.43
N GLN A 120 -15.64 -2.15 0.40
CA GLN A 120 -16.15 -1.22 -0.60
C GLN A 120 -16.24 0.19 -0.01
N VAL A 121 -16.83 1.11 -0.75
CA VAL A 121 -16.90 2.53 -0.39
C VAL A 121 -17.47 2.73 1.02
N PRO A 122 -16.75 3.47 1.89
CA PRO A 122 -17.24 3.81 3.23
C PRO A 122 -18.31 4.90 3.19
N GLU A 123 -19.24 4.81 4.15
CA GLU A 123 -20.25 5.82 4.43
C GLU A 123 -20.23 6.15 5.92
N LEU A 124 -19.95 7.41 6.27
CA LEU A 124 -19.90 7.86 7.65
C LEU A 124 -21.11 8.75 7.97
N ILE A 125 -21.88 8.36 8.96
CA ILE A 125 -23.03 9.09 9.46
C ILE A 125 -22.88 9.26 10.98
N GLY A 126 -22.53 10.44 11.43
CA GLY A 126 -22.23 10.68 12.85
C GLY A 126 -21.04 9.86 13.32
N ASP A 127 -21.23 8.97 14.26
CA ASP A 127 -20.25 8.02 14.79
C ASP A 127 -20.43 6.58 14.27
N THR A 128 -21.24 6.40 13.23
CA THR A 128 -21.49 5.12 12.57
C THR A 128 -20.82 5.09 11.20
N LEU A 129 -19.94 4.11 10.97
CA LEU A 129 -19.23 3.93 9.72
C LEU A 129 -19.66 2.62 9.04
N GLY A 130 -20.27 2.74 7.87
CA GLY A 130 -20.73 1.62 7.05
C GLY A 130 -19.76 1.27 5.93
N TYR A 131 -19.63 -0.02 5.63
CA TYR A 131 -18.92 -0.55 4.46
C TYR A 131 -19.77 -1.60 3.75
N GLY A 132 -19.79 -1.56 2.42
CA GLY A 132 -20.08 -2.79 1.68
C GLY A 132 -18.92 -3.76 1.84
N VAL A 133 -19.17 -5.05 2.08
CA VAL A 133 -18.08 -6.01 2.27
C VAL A 133 -18.30 -7.30 1.49
N LYS A 134 -17.20 -7.90 1.06
CA LYS A 134 -17.17 -9.28 0.55
C LYS A 134 -16.32 -10.12 1.47
N VAL A 135 -16.93 -11.09 2.16
CA VAL A 135 -16.20 -11.99 3.05
C VAL A 135 -15.32 -12.94 2.22
N LEU A 136 -14.02 -12.97 2.52
CA LEU A 136 -13.04 -13.84 1.88
C LEU A 136 -12.71 -15.05 2.74
N GLN A 137 -12.60 -14.85 4.06
CA GLN A 137 -12.22 -15.91 5.00
C GLN A 137 -12.86 -15.67 6.36
N GLY A 138 -13.23 -16.73 7.04
CA GLY A 138 -13.89 -16.68 8.36
C GLY A 138 -15.42 -16.66 8.25
N ASN A 139 -16.06 -16.58 9.40
CA ASN A 139 -17.51 -16.45 9.50
C ASN A 139 -17.83 -15.11 10.16
N MET A 140 -18.49 -14.22 9.43
CA MET A 140 -18.86 -12.90 9.93
C MET A 140 -20.07 -13.05 10.85
N PRO A 141 -19.95 -12.70 12.14
CA PRO A 141 -21.08 -12.72 13.05
C PRO A 141 -22.07 -11.59 12.72
N ALA A 142 -23.34 -11.77 13.05
CA ALA A 142 -24.36 -10.74 12.83
C ALA A 142 -24.13 -9.50 13.72
N LYS A 143 -23.49 -9.67 14.88
CA LYS A 143 -23.15 -8.59 15.83
C LYS A 143 -21.85 -8.94 16.53
N GLY A 144 -21.14 -7.92 17.01
CA GLY A 144 -19.92 -8.06 17.81
C GLY A 144 -19.58 -6.78 18.55
N ALA A 145 -18.80 -6.90 19.60
CA ALA A 145 -18.29 -5.78 20.38
C ALA A 145 -16.76 -5.69 20.28
N ASP A 146 -16.19 -4.57 20.72
CA ASP A 146 -14.73 -4.31 20.76
C ASP A 146 -14.04 -4.67 19.45
N VAL A 147 -14.42 -3.95 18.39
CA VAL A 147 -14.02 -4.25 17.04
C VAL A 147 -12.80 -3.44 16.64
N SER A 148 -11.82 -4.14 16.08
CA SER A 148 -10.66 -3.52 15.41
C SER A 148 -10.62 -3.96 13.96
N MET A 149 -10.50 -3.01 13.05
CA MET A 149 -10.41 -3.28 11.62
C MET A 149 -9.05 -2.83 11.10
N PHE A 150 -8.31 -3.75 10.54
CA PHE A 150 -6.98 -3.54 9.95
C PHE A 150 -7.12 -3.52 8.43
N ILE A 151 -7.03 -2.32 7.85
CA ILE A 151 -7.20 -2.10 6.42
C ILE A 151 -5.83 -2.10 5.78
N ASP A 152 -5.63 -3.00 4.85
CA ASP A 152 -4.35 -3.29 4.24
C ASP A 152 -4.03 -2.39 3.04
N ILE A 153 -2.82 -2.61 2.52
CA ILE A 153 -2.19 -1.93 1.39
C ILE A 153 -3.10 -1.92 0.16
N ILE A 154 -3.15 -0.79 -0.52
CA ILE A 154 -3.81 -0.62 -1.81
C ILE A 154 -3.20 -1.61 -2.83
N GLY A 155 -4.04 -2.41 -3.48
CA GLY A 155 -3.63 -3.22 -4.64
C GLY A 155 -2.97 -4.56 -4.34
N MET A 156 -2.88 -5.00 -3.08
CA MET A 156 -2.40 -6.35 -2.77
C MET A 156 -3.55 -7.27 -2.34
N PRO A 157 -4.02 -8.17 -3.21
CA PRO A 157 -4.97 -9.18 -2.80
C PRO A 157 -4.36 -10.05 -1.70
N LEU A 158 -5.12 -10.33 -0.63
CA LEU A 158 -4.78 -11.32 0.39
C LEU A 158 -4.82 -12.73 -0.21
N THR A 159 -3.89 -13.02 -1.11
CA THR A 159 -3.67 -14.41 -1.50
C THR A 159 -2.90 -15.11 -0.38
N PRO A 160 -3.16 -16.40 -0.12
CA PRO A 160 -2.38 -17.19 0.84
C PRO A 160 -0.87 -17.15 0.60
N LEU A 161 -0.45 -16.77 -0.59
CA LEU A 161 0.93 -16.71 -1.09
C LEU A 161 1.49 -15.28 -1.15
N SER A 162 0.71 -14.22 -0.84
CA SER A 162 1.24 -12.87 -0.84
C SER A 162 2.27 -12.71 0.29
N TYR A 163 3.37 -12.01 0.01
CA TYR A 163 4.43 -11.74 0.99
C TYR A 163 3.89 -11.08 2.27
N ALA A 164 2.96 -10.15 2.12
CA ALA A 164 2.28 -9.49 3.24
C ALA A 164 1.38 -10.47 4.02
N GLY A 165 0.69 -11.39 3.37
CA GLY A 165 -0.09 -12.44 4.03
C GLY A 165 0.78 -13.43 4.81
N VAL A 166 1.97 -13.77 4.29
CA VAL A 166 2.95 -14.63 4.99
C VAL A 166 3.53 -13.91 6.22
N ALA A 167 3.92 -12.65 6.08
CA ALA A 167 4.47 -11.86 7.18
C ALA A 167 3.45 -11.69 8.33
N ARG A 168 2.17 -11.43 8.02
CA ARG A 168 1.11 -11.34 9.03
C ARG A 168 0.85 -12.65 9.75
N ARG A 169 0.84 -13.77 9.04
CA ARG A 169 0.72 -15.09 9.67
C ARG A 169 1.90 -15.41 10.59
N ALA A 170 3.11 -15.05 10.20
CA ALA A 170 4.30 -15.21 11.02
C ALA A 170 4.24 -14.35 12.28
N TYR A 171 3.81 -13.08 12.17
CA TYR A 171 3.61 -12.18 13.30
C TYR A 171 2.57 -12.70 14.28
N ARG A 172 1.40 -13.14 13.79
CA ARG A 172 0.34 -13.72 14.64
C ARG A 172 0.85 -14.94 15.43
N ARG A 173 1.61 -15.84 14.80
CA ARG A 173 2.21 -17.00 15.49
C ARG A 173 3.25 -16.62 16.55
N ALA A 174 3.96 -15.50 16.36
CA ALA A 174 4.96 -15.04 17.32
C ALA A 174 4.35 -14.36 18.54
N VAL A 175 3.21 -13.68 18.38
CA VAL A 175 2.52 -12.95 19.46
C VAL A 175 1.65 -13.87 20.33
N TRP A 176 1.19 -15.02 19.81
CA TRP A 176 0.28 -15.93 20.49
C TRP A 176 0.93 -17.25 20.98
N ARG A 177 2.25 -17.30 21.08
CA ARG A 177 3.01 -18.33 21.79
C ARG A 177 3.55 -17.81 23.11
#